data_6bbee8a5095797655e794d7accf2d597
#
_entry.id   6bbee8a5095797655e794d7accf2d597
#
_cell.length_a   1.000
_cell.length_b   1.000
_cell.length_c   1.000
_cell.angle_alpha   90.00
_cell.angle_beta   90.00
_cell.angle_gamma   90.00
#
_symmetry.space_group_name_H-M   'P 1'
#
loop_
_entity.id
_entity.type
_entity.pdbx_description
1 polymer ?
#
loop_
_entity_poly.entity_id
_entity_poly.type
_entity_poly.pdbx_seq_one_letter_code
_entity_poly.pdbx_strand_id
1 'polypeptide(L)'
;MKELLLIMLAIMPFFAIAKDNKKNDNSNPKYLEGAITFKDDKITFEDEIKVPTMTKDELYKSMLEWAEKRFVSDNKLTSRVVYTNEGNGEIVASAEEYIVFSSSALSLDRTRIYYHFYIQVENGTCHLTMSRIRYWYDENRDGGERYSAEEWITDDMALNKKKTKLAPICGKFRRETIDLKDELFSSARESLGQKLINNPTTTPVQSPANTSGKVSVSQLPGNLNDIAAKGRITITSGNKETEVSHQSWGGFGKLFNKDVAYILIDKKNSEICKNMEENSEYKISFYVGKSIDAAIIIECKKTMTQNMSSEELKSLNQNIDTSKEYIMYICEVTSAEINNL
;
A
#
# COMPACT_ATOMS: atom_id res chain seq x y z
N MET A 1 58.03 29.50 23.24
CA MET A 1 56.96 28.72 23.86
C MET A 1 56.02 28.31 22.75
N LYS A 2 56.10 27.05 22.34
CA LYS A 2 55.29 26.47 21.27
C LYS A 2 54.18 25.68 21.91
N GLU A 3 52.94 26.12 21.79
CA GLU A 3 51.78 25.32 22.23
C GLU A 3 51.49 24.20 21.22
N LEU A 4 51.52 23.00 21.73
CA LEU A 4 51.24 21.77 20.98
C LEU A 4 49.72 21.54 21.03
N LEU A 5 49.02 21.79 19.91
CA LEU A 5 47.59 21.52 19.77
C LEU A 5 47.41 20.03 19.49
N LEU A 6 46.95 19.29 20.49
CA LEU A 6 46.68 17.86 20.42
C LEU A 6 45.28 17.68 19.78
N ILE A 7 45.24 17.32 18.50
CA ILE A 7 43.99 16.96 17.82
C ILE A 7 43.65 15.52 18.19
N MET A 8 42.68 15.36 19.07
CA MET A 8 42.11 14.07 19.44
C MET A 8 41.17 13.64 18.34
N LEU A 9 41.63 12.77 17.44
CA LEU A 9 40.82 12.16 16.40
C LEU A 9 39.93 11.08 17.04
N ALA A 10 38.67 11.41 17.32
CA ALA A 10 37.69 10.46 17.80
C ALA A 10 37.35 9.47 16.67
N ILE A 11 37.88 8.27 16.77
CA ILE A 11 37.49 7.13 15.91
C ILE A 11 36.09 6.71 16.36
N MET A 12 35.06 7.16 15.66
CA MET A 12 33.75 6.58 15.80
C MET A 12 33.71 5.23 15.06
N PRO A 13 33.31 4.15 15.74
CA PRO A 13 33.10 2.89 15.02
C PRO A 13 31.95 3.07 14.08
N PHE A 14 32.21 2.93 12.78
CA PHE A 14 31.20 2.76 11.75
C PHE A 14 30.48 1.44 12.01
N PHE A 15 29.38 1.48 12.74
CA PHE A 15 28.42 0.40 12.72
C PHE A 15 27.79 0.39 11.34
N ALA A 16 28.24 -0.49 10.47
CA ALA A 16 27.53 -0.87 9.27
C ALA A 16 26.20 -1.52 9.71
N ILE A 17 25.14 -0.72 9.75
CA ILE A 17 23.78 -1.23 9.93
C ILE A 17 23.48 -2.03 8.65
N ALA A 18 23.48 -3.34 8.78
CA ALA A 18 23.00 -4.23 7.74
C ALA A 18 21.53 -3.85 7.46
N LYS A 19 21.31 -3.23 6.30
CA LYS A 19 20.00 -2.90 5.78
C LYS A 19 19.26 -4.21 5.50
N ASP A 20 18.32 -4.56 6.34
CA ASP A 20 17.52 -5.78 6.18
C ASP A 20 16.62 -5.62 4.94
N ASN A 21 17.08 -6.18 3.82
CA ASN A 21 16.50 -6.03 2.49
C ASN A 21 15.36 -7.04 2.25
N LYS A 22 14.37 -7.15 3.12
CA LYS A 22 13.21 -8.01 2.88
C LYS A 22 12.42 -7.63 1.62
N LYS A 23 12.41 -6.36 1.24
CA LYS A 23 11.75 -5.89 0.01
C LYS A 23 12.53 -6.20 -1.26
N ASN A 24 13.82 -6.54 -1.15
CA ASN A 24 14.72 -6.83 -2.26
C ASN A 24 15.30 -8.27 -2.19
N ASP A 25 14.57 -9.20 -1.61
CA ASP A 25 15.00 -10.60 -1.64
C ASP A 25 14.83 -11.15 -3.06
N ASN A 26 15.94 -11.15 -3.79
CA ASN A 26 16.02 -11.67 -5.15
C ASN A 26 15.84 -13.19 -5.23
N SER A 27 15.73 -13.89 -4.12
CA SER A 27 15.49 -15.33 -4.02
C SER A 27 14.10 -15.70 -3.50
N ASN A 28 13.21 -14.72 -3.34
CA ASN A 28 11.84 -14.99 -2.93
C ASN A 28 11.10 -15.81 -4.00
N PRO A 29 10.57 -17.00 -3.65
CA PRO A 29 9.88 -17.91 -4.59
C PRO A 29 8.75 -17.23 -5.39
N LYS A 30 8.10 -16.22 -4.84
CA LYS A 30 7.06 -15.41 -5.49
C LYS A 30 7.48 -14.87 -6.86
N TYR A 31 8.78 -14.61 -7.07
CA TYR A 31 9.30 -14.01 -8.31
C TYR A 31 10.03 -15.01 -9.21
N LEU A 32 10.17 -16.27 -8.77
CA LEU A 32 10.99 -17.26 -9.45
C LEU A 32 10.22 -18.04 -10.53
N GLU A 33 10.73 -19.20 -10.91
CA GLU A 33 10.16 -20.04 -11.96
C GLU A 33 8.67 -20.30 -11.72
N GLY A 34 7.87 -20.16 -12.77
CA GLY A 34 6.41 -20.33 -12.72
C GLY A 34 5.62 -19.11 -12.28
N ALA A 35 6.28 -18.00 -11.89
CA ALA A 35 5.57 -16.74 -11.52
C ALA A 35 5.03 -15.98 -12.73
N ILE A 36 5.47 -16.32 -13.94
CA ILE A 36 5.03 -15.73 -15.21
C ILE A 36 4.23 -16.75 -16.00
N THR A 37 3.04 -16.38 -16.42
CA THR A 37 2.16 -17.20 -17.25
C THR A 37 2.02 -16.61 -18.65
N PHE A 38 1.94 -17.49 -19.64
CA PHE A 38 1.71 -17.14 -21.04
C PHE A 38 0.32 -17.57 -21.48
N LYS A 39 -0.36 -16.69 -22.20
CA LYS A 39 -1.62 -16.96 -22.89
C LYS A 39 -1.57 -16.27 -24.24
N ASP A 40 -1.78 -17.02 -25.33
CA ASP A 40 -1.70 -16.50 -26.70
C ASP A 40 -0.41 -15.70 -26.96
N ASP A 41 0.74 -16.28 -26.60
CA ASP A 41 2.08 -15.69 -26.71
C ASP A 41 2.25 -14.34 -25.98
N LYS A 42 1.35 -14.03 -25.03
CA LYS A 42 1.43 -12.86 -24.18
C LYS A 42 1.58 -13.23 -22.71
N ILE A 43 2.43 -12.48 -22.01
CA ILE A 43 2.47 -12.55 -20.55
C ILE A 43 1.14 -12.01 -20.04
N THR A 44 0.45 -12.88 -19.30
CA THR A 44 -0.89 -12.62 -18.81
C THR A 44 -0.98 -13.09 -17.36
N PHE A 45 -1.45 -12.21 -16.49
CA PHE A 45 -1.79 -12.53 -15.11
C PHE A 45 -3.31 -12.56 -14.98
N GLU A 46 -3.83 -13.61 -14.39
CA GLU A 46 -5.27 -13.80 -14.20
C GLU A 46 -5.58 -14.06 -12.73
N ASP A 47 -6.75 -13.59 -12.28
CA ASP A 47 -7.31 -13.89 -10.96
C ASP A 47 -8.82 -14.02 -11.07
N GLU A 48 -9.41 -14.84 -10.20
CA GLU A 48 -10.85 -15.04 -10.09
C GLU A 48 -11.31 -14.67 -8.67
N ILE A 49 -12.30 -13.79 -8.59
CA ILE A 49 -12.93 -13.38 -7.34
C ILE A 49 -14.33 -13.93 -7.28
N LYS A 50 -14.62 -14.81 -6.31
CA LYS A 50 -15.96 -15.36 -6.09
C LYS A 50 -16.68 -14.56 -5.02
N VAL A 51 -17.83 -13.98 -5.39
CA VAL A 51 -18.73 -13.22 -4.53
C VAL A 51 -20.16 -13.72 -4.74
N PRO A 52 -20.50 -14.95 -4.30
CA PRO A 52 -21.77 -15.61 -4.64
C PRO A 52 -23.03 -14.85 -4.22
N THR A 53 -22.89 -13.88 -3.32
CA THR A 53 -23.98 -13.06 -2.80
C THR A 53 -24.29 -11.84 -3.66
N MET A 54 -23.45 -11.51 -4.65
CA MET A 54 -23.64 -10.34 -5.54
C MET A 54 -24.13 -10.78 -6.91
N THR A 55 -25.10 -10.04 -7.42
CA THR A 55 -25.56 -10.17 -8.80
C THR A 55 -24.52 -9.61 -9.77
N LYS A 56 -24.64 -9.93 -11.06
CA LYS A 56 -23.79 -9.37 -12.11
C LYS A 56 -23.82 -7.84 -12.12
N ASP A 57 -24.99 -7.22 -11.96
CA ASP A 57 -25.15 -5.76 -12.02
C ASP A 57 -24.47 -5.09 -10.81
N GLU A 58 -24.60 -5.65 -9.61
CA GLU A 58 -23.93 -5.15 -8.41
C GLU A 58 -22.41 -5.28 -8.52
N LEU A 59 -21.90 -6.43 -8.99
CA LEU A 59 -20.48 -6.65 -9.25
C LEU A 59 -19.95 -5.69 -10.30
N TYR A 60 -20.68 -5.53 -11.42
CA TYR A 60 -20.28 -4.63 -12.51
C TYR A 60 -20.16 -3.19 -12.02
N LYS A 61 -21.17 -2.69 -11.29
CA LYS A 61 -21.17 -1.34 -10.75
C LYS A 61 -20.00 -1.12 -9.78
N SER A 62 -19.77 -2.07 -8.88
CA SER A 62 -18.67 -1.99 -7.90
C SER A 62 -17.30 -2.00 -8.58
N MET A 63 -17.12 -2.86 -9.58
CA MET A 63 -15.87 -2.96 -10.33
C MET A 63 -15.63 -1.78 -11.25
N LEU A 64 -16.68 -1.20 -11.84
CA LEU A 64 -16.57 0.02 -12.64
C LEU A 64 -16.13 1.20 -11.74
N GLU A 65 -16.77 1.38 -10.59
CA GLU A 65 -16.40 2.42 -9.62
C GLU A 65 -14.95 2.26 -9.14
N TRP A 66 -14.50 1.04 -8.85
CA TRP A 66 -13.13 0.77 -8.50
C TRP A 66 -12.18 1.11 -9.66
N ALA A 67 -12.48 0.68 -10.88
CA ALA A 67 -11.63 0.91 -12.04
C ALA A 67 -11.50 2.40 -12.37
N GLU A 68 -12.60 3.16 -12.29
CA GLU A 68 -12.59 4.62 -12.50
C GLU A 68 -11.78 5.37 -11.44
N LYS A 69 -11.76 4.89 -10.20
CA LYS A 69 -10.92 5.46 -9.13
C LYS A 69 -9.46 5.05 -9.26
N ARG A 70 -9.19 3.81 -9.68
CA ARG A 70 -7.83 3.27 -9.76
C ARG A 70 -7.08 3.76 -10.99
N PHE A 71 -7.76 3.86 -12.13
CA PHE A 71 -7.16 4.25 -13.41
C PHE A 71 -7.48 5.71 -13.73
N VAL A 72 -6.72 6.61 -13.11
CA VAL A 72 -6.88 8.07 -13.28
C VAL A 72 -5.65 8.65 -13.93
N SER A 73 -5.87 9.44 -14.99
CA SER A 73 -4.79 10.19 -15.64
C SER A 73 -4.32 11.35 -14.78
N ASP A 74 -3.03 11.62 -14.83
CA ASP A 74 -2.43 12.84 -14.30
C ASP A 74 -1.77 13.67 -15.43
N ASN A 75 -1.03 14.71 -15.08
CA ASN A 75 -0.36 15.58 -16.07
C ASN A 75 0.76 14.87 -16.86
N LYS A 76 1.18 13.67 -16.45
CA LYS A 76 2.33 12.96 -17.03
C LYS A 76 1.99 11.57 -17.54
N LEU A 77 0.97 10.92 -16.96
CA LEU A 77 0.63 9.53 -17.19
C LEU A 77 -0.83 9.43 -17.62
N THR A 78 -1.10 8.57 -18.59
CA THR A 78 -2.44 8.40 -19.17
C THR A 78 -3.01 7.05 -18.76
N SER A 79 -3.74 7.03 -17.63
CA SER A 79 -4.48 5.86 -17.17
C SER A 79 -5.97 6.15 -17.19
N ARG A 80 -6.78 5.27 -17.79
CA ARG A 80 -8.24 5.45 -17.85
C ARG A 80 -8.96 4.16 -18.19
N VAL A 81 -10.22 4.08 -17.82
CA VAL A 81 -11.16 3.11 -18.40
C VAL A 81 -11.40 3.49 -19.87
N VAL A 82 -11.16 2.57 -20.78
CA VAL A 82 -11.23 2.79 -22.25
C VAL A 82 -12.41 2.09 -22.89
N TYR A 83 -13.00 1.10 -22.23
CA TYR A 83 -14.16 0.39 -22.72
C TYR A 83 -15.01 -0.14 -21.57
N THR A 84 -16.32 -0.07 -21.74
CA THR A 84 -17.31 -0.61 -20.80
C THR A 84 -18.47 -1.21 -21.58
N ASN A 85 -18.96 -2.37 -21.14
CA ASN A 85 -20.14 -3.02 -21.66
C ASN A 85 -20.90 -3.72 -20.54
N GLU A 86 -21.90 -3.07 -19.98
CA GLU A 86 -22.70 -3.58 -18.88
C GLU A 86 -23.44 -4.87 -19.24
N GLY A 87 -24.00 -4.93 -20.47
CA GLY A 87 -24.72 -6.11 -20.96
C GLY A 87 -23.86 -7.37 -20.97
N ASN A 88 -22.59 -7.25 -21.33
CA ASN A 88 -21.63 -8.36 -21.29
C ASN A 88 -20.91 -8.46 -19.94
N GLY A 89 -20.90 -7.42 -19.11
CA GLY A 89 -20.15 -7.35 -17.87
C GLY A 89 -18.66 -7.07 -18.08
N GLU A 90 -18.31 -6.34 -19.15
CA GLU A 90 -16.91 -6.08 -19.54
C GLU A 90 -16.48 -4.67 -19.20
N ILE A 91 -15.30 -4.54 -18.58
CA ILE A 91 -14.62 -3.27 -18.33
C ILE A 91 -13.16 -3.44 -18.74
N VAL A 92 -12.63 -2.49 -19.50
CA VAL A 92 -11.21 -2.49 -19.89
C VAL A 92 -10.60 -1.15 -19.55
N ALA A 93 -9.48 -1.19 -18.84
CA ALA A 93 -8.64 -0.03 -18.59
C ALA A 93 -7.31 -0.14 -19.36
N SER A 94 -6.83 1.00 -19.85
CA SER A 94 -5.47 1.18 -20.33
C SER A 94 -4.73 1.98 -19.29
N ALA A 95 -3.62 1.45 -18.81
CA ALA A 95 -2.86 2.03 -17.72
C ALA A 95 -1.44 2.36 -18.13
N GLU A 96 -0.97 3.46 -17.58
CA GLU A 96 0.39 3.98 -17.67
C GLU A 96 0.81 4.44 -16.29
N GLU A 97 1.86 3.84 -15.72
CA GLU A 97 2.33 4.10 -14.36
C GLU A 97 3.86 4.10 -14.28
N TYR A 98 4.41 4.60 -13.18
CA TYR A 98 5.82 4.39 -12.87
C TYR A 98 5.99 3.27 -11.85
N ILE A 99 6.80 2.26 -12.18
CA ILE A 99 7.33 1.32 -11.19
C ILE A 99 8.76 1.73 -10.81
N VAL A 100 9.04 1.81 -9.52
CA VAL A 100 10.28 2.34 -8.95
C VAL A 100 11.15 1.20 -8.43
N PHE A 101 12.31 1.03 -9.03
CA PHE A 101 13.28 0.01 -8.64
C PHE A 101 14.12 0.42 -7.43
N SER A 102 14.55 1.67 -7.43
CA SER A 102 15.25 2.27 -6.29
C SER A 102 15.10 3.78 -6.28
N SER A 103 15.10 4.36 -5.09
CA SER A 103 15.05 5.80 -4.88
C SER A 103 16.05 6.18 -3.80
N SER A 104 16.90 7.15 -4.10
CA SER A 104 17.84 7.76 -3.16
C SER A 104 17.85 9.28 -3.37
N ALA A 105 18.50 10.01 -2.48
CA ALA A 105 18.58 11.47 -2.56
C ALA A 105 19.18 12.00 -3.89
N LEU A 106 19.99 11.18 -4.58
CA LEU A 106 20.72 11.56 -5.79
C LEU A 106 20.35 10.75 -7.03
N SER A 107 19.53 9.70 -6.89
CA SER A 107 19.23 8.80 -8.00
C SER A 107 17.85 8.17 -7.84
N LEU A 108 17.06 8.25 -8.92
CA LEU A 108 15.77 7.59 -9.05
C LEU A 108 15.84 6.61 -10.23
N ASP A 109 15.83 5.32 -9.93
CA ASP A 109 15.77 4.25 -10.92
C ASP A 109 14.32 3.75 -11.03
N ARG A 110 13.68 4.02 -12.15
CA ARG A 110 12.29 3.69 -12.42
C ARG A 110 12.07 3.42 -13.90
N THR A 111 10.97 2.78 -14.22
CA THR A 111 10.48 2.64 -15.60
C THR A 111 9.02 3.03 -15.67
N ARG A 112 8.61 3.53 -16.82
CA ARG A 112 7.21 3.66 -17.15
C ARG A 112 6.71 2.31 -17.62
N ILE A 113 5.62 1.82 -17.03
CA ILE A 113 4.96 0.57 -17.39
C ILE A 113 3.62 0.90 -18.05
N TYR A 114 3.30 0.18 -19.10
CA TYR A 114 2.02 0.21 -19.82
C TYR A 114 1.40 -1.17 -19.76
N TYR A 115 0.10 -1.24 -19.50
CA TYR A 115 -0.62 -2.50 -19.51
C TYR A 115 -2.11 -2.30 -19.78
N HIS A 116 -2.80 -3.37 -20.13
CA HIS A 116 -4.25 -3.40 -20.15
C HIS A 116 -4.76 -4.23 -18.97
N PHE A 117 -5.81 -3.73 -18.35
CA PHE A 117 -6.50 -4.42 -17.26
C PHE A 117 -7.93 -4.71 -17.69
N TYR A 118 -8.28 -5.98 -17.76
CA TYR A 118 -9.58 -6.47 -18.16
C TYR A 118 -10.33 -6.99 -16.96
N ILE A 119 -11.60 -6.65 -16.87
CA ILE A 119 -12.51 -7.12 -15.85
C ILE A 119 -13.71 -7.73 -16.59
N GLN A 120 -14.00 -8.98 -16.31
CA GLN A 120 -15.17 -9.69 -16.81
C GLN A 120 -16.01 -10.12 -15.62
N VAL A 121 -17.28 -9.70 -15.60
CA VAL A 121 -18.19 -9.94 -14.50
C VAL A 121 -19.33 -10.86 -14.94
N GLU A 122 -19.58 -11.88 -14.11
CA GLU A 122 -20.71 -12.79 -14.20
C GLU A 122 -21.47 -12.80 -12.87
N ASN A 123 -22.58 -13.55 -12.77
CA ASN A 123 -23.27 -13.70 -11.50
C ASN A 123 -22.35 -14.38 -10.46
N GLY A 124 -22.06 -13.66 -9.37
CA GLY A 124 -21.24 -14.17 -8.28
C GLY A 124 -19.76 -14.34 -8.56
N THR A 125 -19.26 -13.92 -9.74
CA THR A 125 -17.86 -14.10 -10.13
C THR A 125 -17.34 -12.90 -10.90
N CYS A 126 -16.11 -12.50 -10.59
CA CYS A 126 -15.35 -11.46 -11.30
C CYS A 126 -14.00 -12.01 -11.72
N HIS A 127 -13.70 -11.97 -13.01
CA HIS A 127 -12.40 -12.36 -13.58
C HIS A 127 -11.58 -11.11 -13.87
N LEU A 128 -10.35 -11.10 -13.39
CA LEU A 128 -9.37 -10.02 -13.59
C LEU A 128 -8.24 -10.51 -14.47
N THR A 129 -7.83 -9.71 -15.43
CA THR A 129 -6.71 -10.04 -16.31
C THR A 129 -5.84 -8.82 -16.55
N MET A 130 -4.54 -8.93 -16.25
CA MET A 130 -3.52 -7.94 -16.61
C MET A 130 -2.65 -8.49 -17.73
N SER A 131 -2.56 -7.77 -18.86
CA SER A 131 -1.79 -8.21 -20.03
C SER A 131 -1.31 -7.05 -20.89
N ARG A 132 -0.66 -7.36 -22.04
CA ARG A 132 -0.08 -6.37 -22.96
C ARG A 132 0.92 -5.43 -22.28
N ILE A 133 1.75 -5.99 -21.40
CA ILE A 133 2.68 -5.27 -20.55
C ILE A 133 3.89 -4.84 -21.36
N ARG A 134 4.24 -3.56 -21.26
CA ARG A 134 5.39 -2.93 -21.94
C ARG A 134 6.07 -1.96 -21.00
N TYR A 135 7.32 -1.68 -21.26
CA TYR A 135 8.14 -0.75 -20.48
C TYR A 135 8.75 0.32 -21.37
N TRP A 136 8.93 1.52 -20.81
CA TRP A 136 9.75 2.56 -21.36
C TRP A 136 10.71 3.02 -20.28
N TYR A 137 11.94 2.52 -20.37
CA TYR A 137 12.98 2.71 -19.36
C TYR A 137 13.92 3.84 -19.75
N ASP A 138 14.42 4.58 -18.74
CA ASP A 138 15.37 5.69 -18.90
C ASP A 138 14.93 6.74 -19.94
N GLU A 139 13.64 7.08 -19.94
CA GLU A 139 12.97 7.95 -20.92
C GLU A 139 13.63 9.32 -21.11
N ASN A 140 14.37 9.80 -20.09
CA ASN A 140 15.07 11.09 -20.11
C ASN A 140 16.47 11.02 -20.74
N ARG A 141 16.95 9.83 -21.10
CA ARG A 141 18.26 9.61 -21.67
C ARG A 141 18.13 9.08 -23.09
N ASP A 142 18.52 9.90 -24.07
CA ASP A 142 18.52 9.57 -25.50
C ASP A 142 17.19 9.00 -26.03
N GLY A 143 16.05 9.39 -25.39
CA GLY A 143 14.72 8.90 -25.74
C GLY A 143 14.32 7.59 -25.08
N GLY A 144 15.19 7.01 -24.25
CA GLY A 144 14.95 5.79 -23.50
C GLY A 144 14.83 4.51 -24.34
N GLU A 145 14.67 3.40 -23.67
CA GLU A 145 14.57 2.08 -24.26
C GLU A 145 13.18 1.46 -24.02
N ARG A 146 12.66 0.76 -25.02
CA ARG A 146 11.31 0.14 -24.97
C ARG A 146 11.43 -1.36 -25.03
N TYR A 147 10.72 -2.04 -24.11
CA TYR A 147 10.71 -3.47 -23.99
C TYR A 147 9.28 -4.00 -23.86
N SER A 148 8.99 -5.16 -24.42
CA SER A 148 7.80 -5.93 -24.03
C SER A 148 8.11 -6.81 -22.82
N ALA A 149 7.08 -7.19 -22.08
CA ALA A 149 7.24 -8.13 -20.96
C ALA A 149 7.74 -9.48 -21.46
N GLU A 150 7.28 -9.93 -22.63
CA GLU A 150 7.66 -11.19 -23.27
C GLU A 150 9.15 -11.26 -23.59
N GLU A 151 9.79 -10.11 -23.86
CA GLU A 151 11.22 -10.02 -24.11
C GLU A 151 12.05 -9.84 -22.84
N TRP A 152 11.44 -9.32 -21.74
CA TRP A 152 12.24 -8.76 -20.66
C TRP A 152 12.07 -9.45 -19.31
N ILE A 153 10.87 -9.99 -18.98
CA ILE A 153 10.62 -10.56 -17.66
C ILE A 153 10.38 -12.06 -17.63
N THR A 154 10.68 -12.76 -18.71
CA THR A 154 10.57 -14.23 -18.80
C THR A 154 11.56 -14.92 -17.85
N ASP A 155 11.36 -16.21 -17.60
CA ASP A 155 12.26 -16.99 -16.75
C ASP A 155 13.70 -17.00 -17.29
N ASP A 156 13.87 -17.02 -18.61
CA ASP A 156 15.19 -17.06 -19.25
C ASP A 156 15.92 -15.71 -19.16
N MET A 157 15.20 -14.60 -19.18
CA MET A 157 15.78 -13.26 -19.15
C MET A 157 15.93 -12.70 -17.74
N ALA A 158 14.95 -12.94 -16.88
CA ALA A 158 14.86 -12.30 -15.57
C ALA A 158 15.31 -13.18 -14.39
N LEU A 159 15.68 -14.43 -14.65
CA LEU A 159 16.26 -15.32 -13.64
C LEU A 159 17.71 -15.67 -13.94
N ASN A 160 18.44 -16.06 -12.92
CA ASN A 160 19.77 -16.65 -13.10
C ASN A 160 19.67 -18.04 -13.75
N LYS A 161 20.76 -18.58 -14.28
CA LYS A 161 20.80 -19.89 -14.96
C LYS A 161 20.22 -21.05 -14.13
N LYS A 162 20.26 -20.94 -12.80
CA LYS A 162 19.71 -21.95 -11.86
C LYS A 162 18.25 -21.68 -11.50
N LYS A 163 17.66 -20.59 -11.99
CA LYS A 163 16.30 -20.11 -11.70
C LYS A 163 15.98 -19.93 -10.20
N THR A 164 17.02 -19.77 -9.39
CA THR A 164 16.92 -19.62 -7.93
C THR A 164 16.99 -18.18 -7.44
N LYS A 165 17.30 -17.24 -8.34
CA LYS A 165 17.41 -15.80 -8.02
C LYS A 165 17.07 -14.95 -9.24
N LEU A 166 16.56 -13.77 -8.98
CA LEU A 166 16.36 -12.74 -10.00
C LEU A 166 17.70 -12.30 -10.61
N ALA A 167 17.71 -12.09 -11.93
CA ALA A 167 18.83 -11.50 -12.66
C ALA A 167 18.99 -10.01 -12.29
N PRO A 168 20.20 -9.44 -12.33
CA PRO A 168 20.44 -8.06 -11.85
C PRO A 168 19.63 -6.97 -12.56
N ILE A 169 19.45 -7.09 -13.88
CA ILE A 169 18.78 -6.04 -14.69
C ILE A 169 17.29 -6.39 -14.89
N CYS A 170 17.00 -7.46 -15.63
CA CYS A 170 15.62 -7.82 -15.95
C CYS A 170 14.80 -8.25 -14.72
N GLY A 171 15.48 -8.79 -13.72
CA GLY A 171 14.84 -9.25 -12.49
C GLY A 171 14.14 -8.15 -11.69
N LYS A 172 14.63 -6.91 -11.72
CA LYS A 172 13.94 -5.78 -11.06
C LYS A 172 12.60 -5.47 -11.75
N PHE A 173 12.54 -5.53 -13.08
CA PHE A 173 11.29 -5.35 -13.83
C PHE A 173 10.29 -6.46 -13.51
N ARG A 174 10.73 -7.72 -13.48
CA ARG A 174 9.89 -8.87 -13.12
C ARG A 174 9.31 -8.72 -11.72
N ARG A 175 10.14 -8.38 -10.73
CA ARG A 175 9.71 -8.20 -9.34
C ARG A 175 8.63 -7.12 -9.23
N GLU A 176 8.92 -5.92 -9.70
CA GLU A 176 7.99 -4.80 -9.54
C GLU A 176 6.72 -4.97 -10.39
N THR A 177 6.78 -5.72 -11.51
CA THR A 177 5.57 -6.06 -12.29
C THR A 177 4.68 -7.05 -11.54
N ILE A 178 5.26 -8.05 -10.89
CA ILE A 178 4.52 -9.01 -10.07
C ILE A 178 3.92 -8.30 -8.84
N ASP A 179 4.68 -7.39 -8.21
CA ASP A 179 4.20 -6.63 -7.06
C ASP A 179 3.05 -5.69 -7.44
N LEU A 180 3.14 -5.01 -8.59
CA LEU A 180 2.05 -4.19 -9.13
C LEU A 180 0.80 -5.04 -9.43
N LYS A 181 0.97 -6.19 -10.06
CA LYS A 181 -0.13 -7.14 -10.32
C LYS A 181 -0.80 -7.57 -9.01
N ASP A 182 -0.03 -7.92 -7.98
CA ASP A 182 -0.57 -8.33 -6.69
C ASP A 182 -1.31 -7.17 -6.01
N GLU A 183 -0.81 -5.95 -6.10
CA GLU A 183 -1.46 -4.75 -5.58
C GLU A 183 -2.81 -4.52 -6.30
N LEU A 184 -2.84 -4.58 -7.63
CA LEU A 184 -4.05 -4.39 -8.42
C LEU A 184 -5.13 -5.43 -8.09
N PHE A 185 -4.76 -6.71 -8.07
CA PHE A 185 -5.69 -7.79 -7.78
C PHE A 185 -6.20 -7.75 -6.35
N SER A 186 -5.33 -7.39 -5.39
CA SER A 186 -5.72 -7.20 -3.99
C SER A 186 -6.69 -6.03 -3.83
N SER A 187 -6.39 -4.90 -4.43
CA SER A 187 -7.22 -3.70 -4.38
C SER A 187 -8.61 -3.94 -5.00
N ALA A 188 -8.66 -4.64 -6.15
CA ALA A 188 -9.93 -5.03 -6.77
C ALA A 188 -10.74 -5.96 -5.86
N ARG A 189 -10.09 -6.95 -5.24
CA ARG A 189 -10.71 -7.89 -4.30
C ARG A 189 -11.24 -7.19 -3.06
N GLU A 190 -10.46 -6.27 -2.50
CA GLU A 190 -10.86 -5.47 -1.35
C GLU A 190 -12.08 -4.58 -1.64
N SER A 191 -12.19 -4.03 -2.85
CA SER A 191 -13.35 -3.23 -3.25
C SER A 191 -14.67 -4.03 -3.26
N LEU A 192 -14.57 -5.36 -3.39
CA LEU A 192 -15.70 -6.28 -3.30
C LEU A 192 -15.91 -6.85 -1.88
N GLY A 193 -15.22 -6.29 -0.87
CA GLY A 193 -15.33 -6.73 0.53
C GLY A 193 -14.63 -8.06 0.84
N GLN A 194 -13.86 -8.61 -0.10
CA GLN A 194 -13.09 -9.84 0.10
C GLN A 194 -11.64 -9.53 0.50
N LYS A 195 -11.24 -9.92 1.70
CA LYS A 195 -9.85 -9.83 2.16
C LYS A 195 -9.06 -11.06 1.68
N LEU A 196 -7.83 -10.84 1.22
CA LEU A 196 -6.89 -11.92 0.91
C LEU A 196 -6.55 -12.72 2.17
N ILE A 197 -6.94 -13.99 2.18
CA ILE A 197 -6.32 -14.99 3.05
C ILE A 197 -5.13 -15.55 2.27
N ASN A 198 -3.93 -15.07 2.55
CA ASN A 198 -2.71 -15.65 2.02
C ASN A 198 -2.45 -16.99 2.70
N ASN A 199 -2.93 -18.07 2.08
CA ASN A 199 -2.40 -19.43 2.32
C ASN A 199 -2.52 -20.26 1.04
N PRO A 200 -1.44 -20.89 0.56
CA PRO A 200 -1.53 -21.89 -0.49
C PRO A 200 -1.83 -23.24 0.15
N THR A 201 -3.08 -23.66 0.20
CA THR A 201 -3.48 -25.09 0.12
C THR A 201 -5.00 -25.24 0.24
N THR A 202 -5.51 -26.00 -0.69
CA THR A 202 -6.87 -26.47 -0.93
C THR A 202 -7.68 -26.96 0.29
N THR A 203 -8.97 -26.62 0.22
CA THR A 203 -10.22 -27.30 0.66
C THR A 203 -10.99 -26.63 1.82
N PRO A 204 -12.31 -26.90 1.97
CA PRO A 204 -13.39 -26.02 1.51
C PRO A 204 -14.19 -25.33 2.64
N VAL A 205 -14.77 -24.17 2.23
CA VAL A 205 -15.97 -23.51 2.77
C VAL A 205 -16.40 -23.81 4.22
N GLN A 206 -16.28 -22.79 5.06
CA GLN A 206 -17.26 -22.50 6.11
C GLN A 206 -17.43 -20.99 6.28
N SER A 207 -18.68 -20.57 6.46
CA SER A 207 -19.18 -19.20 6.62
C SER A 207 -18.48 -18.39 7.71
N PRO A 208 -18.54 -17.03 7.65
CA PRO A 208 -17.72 -16.16 8.48
C PRO A 208 -18.14 -16.24 9.95
N ALA A 209 -17.27 -16.82 10.75
CA ALA A 209 -17.31 -16.64 12.19
C ALA A 209 -16.63 -15.30 12.53
N ASN A 210 -17.26 -14.50 13.36
CA ASN A 210 -16.74 -13.27 13.96
C ASN A 210 -15.30 -13.47 14.45
N THR A 211 -14.34 -12.88 13.76
CA THR A 211 -12.93 -12.95 14.18
C THR A 211 -12.66 -11.74 15.07
N SER A 212 -12.86 -11.92 16.35
CA SER A 212 -12.31 -11.05 17.39
C SER A 212 -10.89 -11.53 17.69
N GLY A 213 -9.88 -10.66 17.58
CA GLY A 213 -8.51 -11.03 17.94
C GLY A 213 -7.42 -10.13 17.36
N LYS A 214 -6.19 -10.41 17.79
CA LYS A 214 -4.99 -9.69 17.34
C LYS A 214 -4.69 -9.97 15.86
N VAL A 215 -4.44 -8.91 15.12
CA VAL A 215 -4.19 -8.91 13.67
C VAL A 215 -2.95 -8.10 13.33
N SER A 216 -2.37 -8.32 12.15
CA SER A 216 -1.33 -7.44 11.61
C SER A 216 -1.96 -6.18 10.99
N VAL A 217 -1.18 -5.10 10.84
CA VAL A 217 -1.64 -3.85 10.19
C VAL A 217 -2.19 -4.12 8.78
N SER A 218 -1.60 -5.06 8.05
CA SER A 218 -2.05 -5.45 6.70
C SER A 218 -3.41 -6.18 6.68
N GLN A 219 -3.90 -6.60 7.84
CA GLN A 219 -5.20 -7.26 8.00
C GLN A 219 -6.29 -6.29 8.48
N LEU A 220 -5.93 -5.05 8.80
CA LEU A 220 -6.89 -4.00 9.14
C LEU A 220 -7.71 -3.59 7.91
N PRO A 221 -8.97 -3.18 8.09
CA PRO A 221 -9.81 -2.72 6.97
C PRO A 221 -9.17 -1.57 6.21
N GLY A 222 -9.11 -1.66 4.87
CA GLY A 222 -8.62 -0.58 4.01
C GLY A 222 -9.47 0.70 4.07
N ASN A 223 -10.72 0.59 4.54
CA ASN A 223 -11.66 1.70 4.70
C ASN A 223 -11.67 2.34 6.11
N LEU A 224 -10.56 2.26 6.85
CA LEU A 224 -10.46 2.88 8.19
C LEU A 224 -10.80 4.38 8.18
N ASN A 225 -10.47 5.09 7.11
CA ASN A 225 -10.84 6.49 6.94
C ASN A 225 -12.36 6.69 6.89
N ASP A 226 -13.08 5.79 6.24
CA ASP A 226 -14.54 5.84 6.17
C ASP A 226 -15.17 5.46 7.52
N ILE A 227 -14.60 4.48 8.22
CA ILE A 227 -15.01 4.11 9.58
C ILE A 227 -14.79 5.30 10.51
N ALA A 228 -13.65 5.97 10.40
CA ALA A 228 -13.33 7.18 11.14
C ALA A 228 -14.30 8.33 10.84
N ALA A 229 -14.66 8.53 9.58
CA ALA A 229 -15.54 9.61 9.15
C ALA A 229 -17.01 9.40 9.54
N LYS A 230 -17.47 8.14 9.58
CA LYS A 230 -18.86 7.77 9.90
C LYS A 230 -19.08 7.40 11.36
N GLY A 231 -18.02 7.22 12.11
CA GLY A 231 -18.03 6.79 13.51
C GLY A 231 -17.32 7.78 14.42
N ARG A 232 -16.59 7.21 15.38
CA ARG A 232 -15.85 7.96 16.42
C ARG A 232 -14.43 7.37 16.51
N ILE A 233 -13.46 8.25 16.77
CA ILE A 233 -12.08 7.87 17.07
C ILE A 233 -11.72 8.41 18.44
N THR A 234 -11.07 7.58 19.26
CA THR A 234 -10.46 8.02 20.50
C THR A 234 -8.96 7.68 20.53
N ILE A 235 -8.22 8.50 21.25
CA ILE A 235 -6.82 8.25 21.56
C ILE A 235 -6.70 8.16 23.07
N THR A 236 -6.20 7.02 23.55
CA THR A 236 -5.86 6.82 24.96
C THR A 236 -4.36 6.97 25.11
N SER A 237 -3.91 7.89 25.94
CA SER A 237 -2.51 8.13 26.31
C SER A 237 -2.42 8.14 27.82
N GLY A 238 -1.62 7.21 28.36
CA GLY A 238 -1.65 6.94 29.81
C GLY A 238 -3.02 6.44 30.25
N ASN A 239 -3.63 7.09 31.24
CA ASN A 239 -4.95 6.73 31.75
C ASN A 239 -6.07 7.60 31.18
N LYS A 240 -5.79 8.40 30.16
CA LYS A 240 -6.77 9.36 29.61
C LYS A 240 -7.14 9.01 28.19
N GLU A 241 -8.44 8.81 27.99
CA GLU A 241 -9.05 8.66 26.67
C GLU A 241 -9.62 10.01 26.21
N THR A 242 -9.34 10.39 24.99
CA THR A 242 -9.82 11.65 24.39
C THR A 242 -10.37 11.37 23.00
N GLU A 243 -11.58 11.83 22.73
CA GLU A 243 -12.16 11.79 21.39
C GLU A 243 -11.47 12.81 20.49
N VAL A 244 -11.15 12.40 19.26
CA VAL A 244 -10.50 13.26 18.28
C VAL A 244 -11.31 13.31 16.99
N SER A 245 -11.09 14.36 16.20
CA SER A 245 -11.69 14.47 14.87
C SER A 245 -11.22 13.32 13.96
N HIS A 246 -12.07 12.88 13.03
CA HIS A 246 -11.69 11.95 11.99
C HIS A 246 -10.49 12.46 11.15
N GLN A 247 -10.32 13.77 11.02
CA GLN A 247 -9.16 14.38 10.35
C GLN A 247 -7.85 14.18 11.12
N SER A 248 -7.91 13.77 12.39
CA SER A 248 -6.71 13.43 13.18
C SER A 248 -6.09 12.10 12.78
N TRP A 249 -6.81 11.26 12.05
CA TRP A 249 -6.28 10.00 11.54
C TRP A 249 -5.60 10.21 10.19
N GLY A 250 -4.27 10.03 10.15
CA GLY A 250 -3.45 10.18 8.95
C GLY A 250 -3.17 8.88 8.19
N GLY A 251 -3.68 7.74 8.70
CA GLY A 251 -3.45 6.44 8.07
C GLY A 251 -2.21 5.71 8.55
N PHE A 252 -1.84 4.67 7.81
CA PHE A 252 -0.64 3.88 8.05
C PHE A 252 0.45 4.16 7.03
N GLY A 253 1.67 3.85 7.41
CA GLY A 253 2.84 3.86 6.54
C GLY A 253 3.93 2.92 7.01
N LYS A 254 5.06 2.99 6.34
CA LYS A 254 6.28 2.26 6.70
C LYS A 254 7.40 3.26 7.03
N LEU A 255 8.01 3.11 8.19
CA LEU A 255 9.21 3.84 8.58
C LEU A 255 10.28 2.82 8.97
N PHE A 256 11.40 2.74 8.25
CA PHE A 256 12.48 1.75 8.46
C PHE A 256 11.96 0.31 8.64
N ASN A 257 11.05 -0.14 7.75
CA ASN A 257 10.39 -1.46 7.76
C ASN A 257 9.43 -1.74 8.94
N LYS A 258 9.16 -0.75 9.78
CA LYS A 258 8.16 -0.84 10.84
C LYS A 258 6.84 -0.25 10.35
N ASP A 259 5.75 -0.87 10.72
CA ASP A 259 4.43 -0.29 10.50
C ASP A 259 4.26 0.91 11.44
N VAL A 260 3.86 2.04 10.88
CA VAL A 260 3.61 3.25 11.64
C VAL A 260 2.22 3.79 11.37
N ALA A 261 1.64 4.39 12.39
CA ALA A 261 0.41 5.17 12.31
C ALA A 261 0.75 6.66 12.37
N TYR A 262 0.04 7.46 11.56
CA TYR A 262 0.15 8.90 11.56
C TYR A 262 -1.07 9.50 12.26
N ILE A 263 -0.82 10.34 13.26
CA ILE A 263 -1.85 11.04 14.04
C ILE A 263 -1.59 12.53 13.94
N LEU A 264 -2.61 13.29 13.55
CA LEU A 264 -2.53 14.74 13.40
C LEU A 264 -3.40 15.42 14.47
N ILE A 265 -2.80 16.17 15.37
CA ILE A 265 -3.48 16.82 16.48
C ILE A 265 -3.38 18.34 16.35
N ASP A 266 -4.53 19.03 16.45
CA ASP A 266 -4.59 20.48 16.54
C ASP A 266 -3.90 20.94 17.85
N LYS A 267 -2.91 21.83 17.75
CA LYS A 267 -2.17 22.36 18.90
C LYS A 267 -3.03 23.09 19.92
N LYS A 268 -4.19 23.61 19.50
CA LYS A 268 -5.14 24.21 20.42
C LYS A 268 -5.71 23.21 21.42
N ASN A 269 -5.67 21.92 21.08
CA ASN A 269 -6.06 20.84 21.98
C ASN A 269 -4.89 20.50 22.93
N SER A 270 -4.52 21.47 23.75
CA SER A 270 -3.31 21.44 24.59
C SER A 270 -3.26 20.25 25.55
N GLU A 271 -4.40 19.73 25.97
CA GLU A 271 -4.51 18.64 26.91
C GLU A 271 -4.10 17.29 26.28
N ILE A 272 -4.60 16.99 25.10
CA ILE A 272 -4.20 15.76 24.39
C ILE A 272 -2.74 15.85 23.95
N CYS A 273 -2.27 17.01 23.46
CA CYS A 273 -0.87 17.22 23.11
C CYS A 273 0.04 16.94 24.30
N LYS A 274 -0.26 17.50 25.48
CA LYS A 274 0.49 17.28 26.70
C LYS A 274 0.53 15.79 27.07
N ASN A 275 -0.61 15.12 27.07
CA ASN A 275 -0.69 13.69 27.39
C ASN A 275 0.12 12.84 26.40
N MET A 276 0.08 13.14 25.11
CA MET A 276 0.84 12.44 24.09
C MET A 276 2.34 12.76 24.14
N GLU A 277 2.73 13.89 24.72
CA GLU A 277 4.15 14.20 24.96
C GLU A 277 4.72 13.51 26.19
N GLU A 278 3.95 13.44 27.27
CA GLU A 278 4.34 12.79 28.53
C GLU A 278 4.38 11.27 28.44
N ASN A 279 3.64 10.66 27.52
CA ASN A 279 3.58 9.21 27.32
C ASN A 279 4.19 8.79 26.00
N SER A 280 4.76 7.59 25.98
CA SER A 280 5.34 7.00 24.77
C SER A 280 4.42 5.97 24.09
N GLU A 281 3.39 5.52 24.77
CA GLU A 281 2.46 4.48 24.30
C GLU A 281 1.06 5.06 24.17
N TYR A 282 0.41 4.72 23.04
CA TYR A 282 -0.93 5.18 22.71
C TYR A 282 -1.79 4.01 22.26
N LYS A 283 -3.09 4.14 22.55
CA LYS A 283 -4.12 3.27 21.98
C LYS A 283 -5.08 4.13 21.16
N ILE A 284 -5.26 3.77 19.89
CA ILE A 284 -6.20 4.41 18.97
C ILE A 284 -7.36 3.45 18.80
N SER A 285 -8.57 3.91 19.11
CA SER A 285 -9.78 3.10 19.04
C SER A 285 -10.77 3.68 18.04
N PHE A 286 -11.27 2.83 17.15
CA PHE A 286 -12.27 3.19 16.13
C PHE A 286 -13.59 2.54 16.49
N TYR A 287 -14.65 3.34 16.47
CA TYR A 287 -16.01 2.92 16.80
C TYR A 287 -16.90 3.06 15.57
N VAL A 288 -17.67 2.04 15.28
CA VAL A 288 -18.62 2.04 14.14
C VAL A 288 -19.96 2.63 14.60
N GLY A 289 -20.43 3.67 13.93
CA GLY A 289 -21.69 4.31 14.23
C GLY A 289 -21.79 4.79 15.69
N LYS A 290 -22.79 4.31 16.43
CA LYS A 290 -23.02 4.63 17.85
C LYS A 290 -22.57 3.52 18.81
N SER A 291 -21.73 2.59 18.36
CA SER A 291 -21.22 1.49 19.19
C SER A 291 -20.50 2.02 20.43
N ILE A 292 -20.69 1.32 21.55
CA ILE A 292 -19.97 1.56 22.80
C ILE A 292 -18.62 0.85 22.76
N ASP A 293 -18.55 -0.31 22.10
CA ASP A 293 -17.35 -1.09 21.98
C ASP A 293 -16.56 -0.67 20.73
N ALA A 294 -15.23 -0.58 20.89
CA ALA A 294 -14.34 -0.28 19.79
C ALA A 294 -14.30 -1.46 18.82
N ALA A 295 -14.58 -1.20 17.55
CA ALA A 295 -14.51 -2.18 16.48
C ALA A 295 -13.06 -2.52 16.11
N ILE A 296 -12.17 -1.52 16.22
CA ILE A 296 -10.74 -1.69 15.93
C ILE A 296 -9.94 -0.95 17.00
N ILE A 297 -8.89 -1.62 17.49
CA ILE A 297 -7.96 -1.06 18.46
C ILE A 297 -6.56 -1.20 17.90
N ILE A 298 -5.80 -0.11 17.93
CA ILE A 298 -4.41 -0.05 17.49
C ILE A 298 -3.57 0.43 18.67
N GLU A 299 -2.62 -0.37 19.09
CA GLU A 299 -1.62 0.02 20.08
C GLU A 299 -0.35 0.45 19.37
N CYS A 300 0.19 1.57 19.74
CA CYS A 300 1.39 2.11 19.13
C CYS A 300 2.31 2.81 20.12
N LYS A 301 3.58 2.87 19.73
CA LYS A 301 4.63 3.54 20.47
C LYS A 301 5.14 4.74 19.69
N LYS A 302 5.18 5.90 20.34
CA LYS A 302 5.70 7.14 19.77
C LYS A 302 7.13 6.97 19.27
N THR A 303 7.34 7.27 18.00
CA THR A 303 8.66 7.22 17.36
C THR A 303 9.22 8.63 17.18
N MET A 304 8.38 9.54 16.69
CA MET A 304 8.77 10.95 16.51
C MET A 304 7.55 11.84 16.44
N THR A 305 7.78 13.15 16.60
CA THR A 305 6.79 14.19 16.42
C THR A 305 7.31 15.25 15.46
N GLN A 306 6.42 15.85 14.67
CA GLN A 306 6.76 16.92 13.75
C GLN A 306 5.69 18.02 13.83
N ASN A 307 6.15 19.27 13.99
CA ASN A 307 5.28 20.41 13.77
C ASN A 307 5.01 20.56 12.28
N MET A 308 3.74 20.67 11.90
CA MET A 308 3.33 20.77 10.51
C MET A 308 2.95 22.20 10.19
N SER A 309 3.53 22.75 9.12
CA SER A 309 3.09 24.02 8.55
C SER A 309 1.80 23.85 7.75
N SER A 310 1.05 24.93 7.60
CA SER A 310 -0.18 24.94 6.79
C SER A 310 0.07 24.56 5.32
N GLU A 311 1.25 24.89 4.79
CA GLU A 311 1.64 24.58 3.41
C GLU A 311 1.93 23.09 3.24
N GLU A 312 2.67 22.48 4.18
CA GLU A 312 2.91 21.02 4.18
C GLU A 312 1.61 20.24 4.29
N LEU A 313 0.71 20.66 5.19
CA LEU A 313 -0.60 20.01 5.37
C LEU A 313 -1.48 20.11 4.13
N LYS A 314 -1.51 21.26 3.48
CA LYS A 314 -2.29 21.47 2.26
C LYS A 314 -1.81 20.61 1.10
N SER A 315 -0.51 20.32 1.05
CA SER A 315 0.07 19.41 0.06
C SER A 315 -0.29 17.94 0.31
N LEU A 316 -0.54 17.56 1.58
CA LEU A 316 -0.88 16.19 1.99
C LEU A 316 -2.39 15.92 1.93
N ASN A 317 -3.21 16.90 2.29
CA ASN A 317 -4.66 16.76 2.30
C ASN A 317 -5.33 18.11 2.08
N GLN A 318 -6.02 18.27 0.94
CA GLN A 318 -6.70 19.53 0.56
C GLN A 318 -7.85 19.89 1.49
N ASN A 319 -8.38 18.95 2.27
CA ASN A 319 -9.52 19.15 3.18
C ASN A 319 -9.12 19.52 4.61
N ILE A 320 -7.82 19.66 4.90
CA ILE A 320 -7.36 20.08 6.23
C ILE A 320 -7.57 21.59 6.41
N ASP A 321 -8.05 21.95 7.60
CA ASP A 321 -8.22 23.35 8.01
C ASP A 321 -6.86 24.01 8.25
N THR A 322 -6.38 24.74 7.26
CA THR A 322 -5.06 25.42 7.29
C THR A 322 -5.04 26.66 8.19
N SER A 323 -6.16 27.05 8.82
CA SER A 323 -6.19 28.11 9.85
C SER A 323 -5.68 27.63 11.21
N LYS A 324 -5.42 26.34 11.36
CA LYS A 324 -4.97 25.69 12.58
C LYS A 324 -3.51 25.26 12.47
N GLU A 325 -2.85 25.16 13.60
CA GLU A 325 -1.52 24.57 13.72
C GLU A 325 -1.63 23.13 14.22
N TYR A 326 -0.84 22.22 13.64
CA TYR A 326 -0.90 20.81 13.98
C TYR A 326 0.46 20.25 14.40
N ILE A 327 0.39 19.21 15.22
CA ILE A 327 1.53 18.32 15.48
C ILE A 327 1.19 16.97 14.87
N MET A 328 2.07 16.45 14.05
CA MET A 328 2.01 15.07 13.56
C MET A 328 2.81 14.17 14.49
N TYR A 329 2.13 13.18 15.05
CA TYR A 329 2.74 12.10 15.81
C TYR A 329 2.89 10.89 14.90
N ILE A 330 4.11 10.36 14.82
CA ILE A 330 4.43 9.14 14.08
C ILE A 330 4.71 8.05 15.11
N CYS A 331 3.91 7.01 15.09
CA CYS A 331 3.89 5.99 16.10
C CYS A 331 4.10 4.60 15.49
N GLU A 332 5.07 3.83 15.97
CA GLU A 332 5.24 2.43 15.58
C GLU A 332 4.04 1.61 16.07
N VAL A 333 3.38 0.89 15.19
CA VAL A 333 2.28 -0.01 15.55
C VAL A 333 2.85 -1.25 16.22
N THR A 334 2.48 -1.47 17.47
CA THR A 334 2.94 -2.60 18.28
C THR A 334 1.93 -3.76 18.29
N SER A 335 0.65 -3.43 18.22
CA SER A 335 -0.42 -4.43 18.03
C SER A 335 -1.65 -3.78 17.37
N ALA A 336 -2.46 -4.61 16.72
CA ALA A 336 -3.76 -4.23 16.22
C ALA A 336 -4.77 -5.34 16.54
N GLU A 337 -6.02 -4.95 16.84
CA GLU A 337 -7.09 -5.87 17.21
C GLU A 337 -8.39 -5.47 16.51
N ILE A 338 -9.11 -6.47 16.00
CA ILE A 338 -10.45 -6.29 15.44
C ILE A 338 -11.44 -6.93 16.36
N ASN A 339 -12.44 -6.16 16.80
CA ASN A 339 -13.57 -6.59 17.61
C ASN A 339 -14.83 -6.29 16.81
N ASN A 340 -15.61 -7.26 16.39
CA ASN A 340 -16.93 -7.11 15.75
C ASN A 340 -17.09 -5.88 14.83
N LEU A 341 -16.69 -6.02 13.59
CA LEU A 341 -16.96 -5.05 12.50
C LEU A 341 -18.34 -5.31 11.91
#